data_ae270ff95a9b591d40d39afa0c383ee9
#
_entry.id   ae270ff95a9b591d40d39afa0c383ee9
#
_cell.length_a   1.000
_cell.length_b   1.000
_cell.length_c   1.000
_cell.angle_alpha   90.00
_cell.angle_beta   90.00
_cell.angle_gamma   90.00
#
_symmetry.space_group_name_H-M   'P 1'
#
loop_
_entity.id
_entity.type
_entity.pdbx_description
1 polymer ?
#
loop_
_entity_poly.entity_id
_entity_poly.type
_entity_poly.pdbx_seq_one_letter_code
_entity_poly.pdbx_strand_id
1 'polypeptide(L)'
;PYTKYLNSVIRVNMGAAVILTSVAKARELGVADDRMVYLHGCADANDIWNVSERLNYTSSPAVRTMGERALAMSGKTVDDMDYFDIYSCFPSAVQIACDELGIAHDDVRGLTVTGGLPYFGGPGNNYVTHSIATMMDVLRGDPGKFGLLNANGWFITKHSMGIYSTTPVEGEWRREPPADYQQAILDEAHPPLTESPSGRATIETYTVLHGRKGAERAL
;
A
#
# COMPACT_ATOMS: atom_id res chain seq x y z
N PRO A 1 -13.28 0.93 -18.66
CA PRO A 1 -12.94 2.07 -17.82
C PRO A 1 -13.77 2.06 -16.54
N TYR A 2 -13.17 2.48 -15.44
CA TYR A 2 -13.84 2.55 -14.15
C TYR A 2 -14.86 3.69 -14.12
N THR A 3 -15.99 3.48 -13.44
CA THR A 3 -17.00 4.52 -13.22
C THR A 3 -16.53 5.52 -12.18
N LYS A 4 -17.24 6.64 -12.02
CA LYS A 4 -16.91 7.71 -11.07
C LYS A 4 -16.62 7.20 -9.64
N TYR A 5 -17.43 6.28 -9.14
CA TYR A 5 -17.31 5.77 -7.77
C TYR A 5 -16.22 4.70 -7.58
N LEU A 6 -15.52 4.33 -8.64
CA LEU A 6 -14.37 3.44 -8.63
C LEU A 6 -13.05 4.20 -8.86
N ASN A 7 -13.09 5.52 -8.87
CA ASN A 7 -11.92 6.38 -9.04
C ASN A 7 -11.74 7.28 -7.83
N SER A 8 -10.50 7.61 -7.51
CA SER A 8 -10.16 8.55 -6.45
C SER A 8 -10.82 9.92 -6.66
N VAL A 9 -11.38 10.49 -5.61
CA VAL A 9 -11.86 11.88 -5.60
C VAL A 9 -10.66 12.79 -5.33
N ILE A 10 -10.05 13.31 -6.40
CA ILE A 10 -8.80 14.10 -6.31
C ILE A 10 -9.02 15.60 -6.04
N ARG A 11 -10.25 16.09 -6.20
CA ARG A 11 -10.59 17.50 -5.95
C ARG A 11 -11.09 17.66 -4.52
N VAL A 12 -10.16 17.63 -3.58
CA VAL A 12 -10.41 17.70 -2.14
C VAL A 12 -9.52 18.76 -1.49
N ASN A 13 -9.95 19.27 -0.34
CA ASN A 13 -9.18 20.16 0.52
C ASN A 13 -9.02 19.47 1.87
N MET A 14 -7.98 18.68 2.03
CA MET A 14 -7.75 17.81 3.17
C MET A 14 -6.30 17.93 3.64
N GLY A 15 -6.10 17.86 4.95
CA GLY A 15 -4.79 17.85 5.58
C GLY A 15 -4.77 16.85 6.74
N ALA A 16 -3.70 16.13 6.89
CA ALA A 16 -3.45 15.23 8.02
C ALA A 16 -2.02 15.38 8.50
N ALA A 17 -1.81 15.12 9.79
CA ALA A 17 -0.51 15.08 10.40
C ALA A 17 -0.44 13.95 11.43
N VAL A 18 0.68 13.30 11.53
CA VAL A 18 0.99 12.31 12.57
C VAL A 18 2.31 12.71 13.25
N ILE A 19 2.40 12.46 14.54
CA ILE A 19 3.63 12.69 15.31
C ILE A 19 4.30 11.35 15.50
N LEU A 20 5.51 11.21 14.96
CA LEU A 20 6.37 10.06 15.18
C LEU A 20 7.50 10.43 16.13
N THR A 21 7.63 9.67 17.22
CA THR A 21 8.66 9.91 18.22
C THR A 21 9.03 8.62 18.96
N SER A 22 10.09 8.63 19.73
CA SER A 22 10.41 7.50 20.62
C SER A 22 9.46 7.47 21.83
N VAL A 23 9.25 6.27 22.38
CA VAL A 23 8.45 6.09 23.63
C VAL A 23 9.01 6.94 24.77
N ALA A 24 10.33 6.99 24.91
CA ALA A 24 11.00 7.82 25.91
C ALA A 24 10.64 9.30 25.76
N LYS A 25 10.67 9.83 24.53
CA LYS A 25 10.33 11.22 24.26
C LYS A 25 8.84 11.49 24.42
N ALA A 26 7.97 10.56 24.02
CA ALA A 26 6.54 10.69 24.24
C ALA A 26 6.20 10.81 25.76
N ARG A 27 6.81 9.99 26.60
CA ARG A 27 6.65 10.07 28.05
C ARG A 27 7.21 11.35 28.66
N GLU A 28 8.39 11.81 28.18
CA GLU A 28 8.95 13.11 28.58
C GLU A 28 7.98 14.27 28.27
N LEU A 29 7.28 14.17 27.14
CA LEU A 29 6.27 15.17 26.72
C LEU A 29 4.91 15.00 27.43
N GLY A 30 4.77 14.04 28.32
CA GLY A 30 3.55 13.81 29.09
C GLY A 30 2.43 13.12 28.29
N VAL A 31 2.77 12.43 27.19
CA VAL A 31 1.79 11.63 26.44
C VAL A 31 1.40 10.41 27.27
N ALA A 32 0.12 10.26 27.57
CA ALA A 32 -0.39 9.13 28.33
C ALA A 32 -0.22 7.81 27.55
N ASP A 33 0.05 6.71 28.26
CA ASP A 33 0.36 5.42 27.63
C ASP A 33 -0.82 4.90 26.77
N ASP A 34 -2.07 5.18 27.16
CA ASP A 34 -3.28 4.82 26.43
C ASP A 34 -3.47 5.61 25.11
N ARG A 35 -2.69 6.66 24.90
CA ARG A 35 -2.67 7.44 23.66
C ARG A 35 -1.59 6.99 22.69
N MET A 36 -0.68 6.14 23.11
CA MET A 36 0.40 5.64 22.26
C MET A 36 -0.10 4.56 21.31
N VAL A 37 0.34 4.64 20.06
CA VAL A 37 0.19 3.57 19.06
C VAL A 37 1.58 3.27 18.54
N TYR A 38 1.91 2.00 18.50
CA TYR A 38 3.25 1.51 18.21
C TYR A 38 3.30 0.96 16.78
N LEU A 39 4.39 1.25 16.08
CA LEU A 39 4.71 0.65 14.79
C LEU A 39 5.41 -0.68 15.03
N HIS A 40 4.73 -1.79 14.76
CA HIS A 40 5.22 -3.15 14.98
C HIS A 40 6.03 -3.67 13.81
N GLY A 41 5.63 -3.32 12.58
CA GLY A 41 6.32 -3.75 11.38
C GLY A 41 6.17 -2.72 10.29
N CYS A 42 7.22 -2.58 9.47
CA CYS A 42 7.16 -1.73 8.29
C CYS A 42 8.17 -2.19 7.24
N ALA A 43 7.80 -2.01 5.99
CA ALA A 43 8.68 -2.21 4.86
C ALA A 43 8.28 -1.31 3.70
N ASP A 44 9.17 -1.10 2.76
CA ASP A 44 8.89 -0.43 1.49
C ASP A 44 9.68 -1.11 0.37
N ALA A 45 9.09 -1.13 -0.82
CA ALA A 45 9.68 -1.73 -2.00
C ALA A 45 9.18 -1.05 -3.27
N ASN A 46 9.89 -1.26 -4.36
CA ASN A 46 9.48 -0.78 -5.67
C ASN A 46 9.40 -1.94 -6.66
N ASP A 47 8.36 -1.96 -7.48
CA ASP A 47 8.30 -2.76 -8.69
C ASP A 47 9.16 -2.14 -9.80
N ILE A 48 9.36 -2.86 -10.89
CA ILE A 48 10.00 -2.33 -12.10
C ILE A 48 9.27 -1.06 -12.53
N TRP A 49 10.03 0.04 -12.71
CA TRP A 49 9.46 1.37 -12.95
C TRP A 49 8.68 1.46 -14.26
N ASN A 50 9.22 0.90 -15.33
CA ASN A 50 8.55 0.86 -16.62
C ASN A 50 7.53 -0.28 -16.64
N VAL A 51 6.26 0.08 -16.73
CA VAL A 51 5.16 -0.91 -16.71
C VAL A 51 5.30 -1.94 -17.82
N SER A 52 5.78 -1.53 -19.02
CA SER A 52 5.99 -2.40 -20.17
C SER A 52 7.11 -3.45 -19.98
N GLU A 53 7.94 -3.31 -18.97
CA GLU A 53 9.03 -4.26 -18.66
C GLU A 53 8.62 -5.31 -17.63
N ARG A 54 7.43 -5.19 -17.02
CA ARG A 54 6.93 -6.13 -16.02
C ARG A 54 6.49 -7.43 -16.64
N LEU A 55 6.57 -8.51 -15.86
CA LEU A 55 6.10 -9.85 -16.27
C LEU A 55 4.63 -9.83 -16.68
N ASN A 56 3.81 -9.11 -15.91
CA ASN A 56 2.38 -8.97 -16.15
C ASN A 56 1.84 -7.70 -15.46
N TYR A 57 0.52 -7.46 -15.55
CA TYR A 57 -0.16 -6.30 -14.97
C TYR A 57 -1.12 -6.66 -13.83
N THR A 58 -1.06 -7.90 -13.35
CA THR A 58 -1.98 -8.44 -12.34
C THR A 58 -1.28 -8.86 -11.05
N SER A 59 0.03 -8.70 -10.97
CA SER A 59 0.83 -9.00 -9.79
C SER A 59 1.77 -7.85 -9.43
N SER A 60 2.28 -7.85 -8.21
CA SER A 60 3.26 -6.91 -7.69
C SER A 60 4.23 -7.60 -6.75
N PRO A 61 5.38 -8.08 -7.25
CA PRO A 61 6.44 -8.63 -6.41
C PRO A 61 6.84 -7.72 -5.25
N ALA A 62 6.80 -6.41 -5.46
CA ALA A 62 7.11 -5.44 -4.42
C ALA A 62 6.08 -5.46 -3.28
N VAL A 63 4.78 -5.57 -3.57
CA VAL A 63 3.73 -5.68 -2.54
C VAL A 63 3.89 -6.98 -1.76
N ARG A 64 4.14 -8.11 -2.43
CA ARG A 64 4.38 -9.41 -1.80
C ARG A 64 5.58 -9.34 -0.84
N THR A 65 6.73 -8.92 -1.35
CA THR A 65 7.97 -8.84 -0.55
C THR A 65 7.81 -7.88 0.63
N MET A 66 7.23 -6.71 0.40
CA MET A 66 6.97 -5.72 1.45
C MET A 66 6.05 -6.30 2.53
N GLY A 67 4.99 -7.01 2.13
CA GLY A 67 4.06 -7.68 3.04
C GLY A 67 4.77 -8.70 3.92
N GLU A 68 5.55 -9.60 3.32
CA GLU A 68 6.34 -10.61 4.02
C GLU A 68 7.29 -9.97 5.04
N ARG A 69 8.02 -8.91 4.65
CA ARG A 69 8.99 -8.24 5.52
C ARG A 69 8.32 -7.49 6.69
N ALA A 70 7.23 -6.77 6.43
CA ALA A 70 6.51 -6.06 7.48
C ALA A 70 5.85 -7.02 8.48
N LEU A 71 5.24 -8.10 8.00
CA LEU A 71 4.63 -9.14 8.84
C LEU A 71 5.70 -9.89 9.66
N ALA A 72 6.80 -10.30 9.02
CA ALA A 72 7.92 -10.95 9.73
C ALA A 72 8.51 -10.04 10.82
N MET A 73 8.70 -8.75 10.53
CA MET A 73 9.18 -7.78 11.52
C MET A 73 8.25 -7.65 12.72
N SER A 74 6.94 -7.70 12.50
CA SER A 74 5.94 -7.63 13.56
C SER A 74 5.74 -8.94 14.33
N GLY A 75 6.28 -10.07 13.84
CA GLY A 75 6.00 -11.40 14.36
C GLY A 75 4.55 -11.83 14.18
N LYS A 76 3.85 -11.29 13.19
CA LYS A 76 2.43 -11.48 12.90
C LYS A 76 2.21 -12.06 11.51
N THR A 77 1.00 -12.57 11.30
CA THR A 77 0.45 -12.97 10.01
C THR A 77 -0.69 -12.05 9.61
N VAL A 78 -1.19 -12.18 8.39
CA VAL A 78 -2.39 -11.44 7.93
C VAL A 78 -3.63 -11.81 8.76
N ASP A 79 -3.70 -13.04 9.28
CA ASP A 79 -4.82 -13.50 10.09
C ASP A 79 -4.84 -12.86 11.48
N ASP A 80 -3.70 -12.34 11.96
CA ASP A 80 -3.60 -11.59 13.22
C ASP A 80 -4.05 -10.13 13.10
N MET A 81 -4.36 -9.66 11.90
CA MET A 81 -4.80 -8.29 11.68
C MET A 81 -6.31 -8.17 11.93
N ASP A 82 -6.72 -7.15 12.66
CA ASP A 82 -8.13 -6.84 12.92
C ASP A 82 -8.66 -5.78 11.95
N TYR A 83 -7.79 -4.90 11.46
CA TYR A 83 -8.16 -3.78 10.60
C TYR A 83 -7.20 -3.63 9.43
N PHE A 84 -7.76 -3.23 8.29
CA PHE A 84 -7.01 -2.92 7.08
C PHE A 84 -7.30 -1.51 6.57
N ASP A 85 -6.33 -0.89 5.93
CA ASP A 85 -6.57 0.18 4.95
C ASP A 85 -5.72 -0.09 3.73
N ILE A 86 -6.34 -0.70 2.72
CA ILE A 86 -5.70 -1.05 1.45
C ILE A 86 -5.88 0.12 0.49
N TYR A 87 -4.77 0.60 -0.07
CA TYR A 87 -4.76 1.77 -0.94
C TYR A 87 -5.62 1.57 -2.19
N SER A 88 -6.64 2.40 -2.34
CA SER A 88 -7.77 2.19 -3.26
C SER A 88 -7.90 3.28 -4.32
N CYS A 89 -6.78 3.67 -4.96
CA CYS A 89 -6.84 4.63 -6.06
C CYS A 89 -7.69 4.12 -7.24
N PHE A 90 -7.63 2.82 -7.51
CA PHE A 90 -8.44 2.07 -8.47
C PHE A 90 -8.74 0.67 -7.91
N PRO A 91 -9.82 0.00 -8.35
CA PRO A 91 -10.11 -1.37 -7.93
C PRO A 91 -8.96 -2.35 -8.15
N SER A 92 -8.25 -2.27 -9.28
CA SER A 92 -7.09 -3.12 -9.56
C SER A 92 -5.98 -3.01 -8.51
N ALA A 93 -5.76 -1.82 -7.93
CA ALA A 93 -4.76 -1.64 -6.89
C ALA A 93 -5.15 -2.41 -5.61
N VAL A 94 -6.44 -2.42 -5.26
CA VAL A 94 -6.97 -3.19 -4.13
C VAL A 94 -6.85 -4.69 -4.40
N GLN A 95 -7.30 -5.13 -5.58
CA GLN A 95 -7.27 -6.55 -5.96
C GLN A 95 -5.85 -7.11 -5.95
N ILE A 96 -4.90 -6.44 -6.60
CA ILE A 96 -3.49 -6.86 -6.62
C ILE A 96 -2.92 -6.89 -5.20
N ALA A 97 -3.16 -5.87 -4.39
CA ALA A 97 -2.66 -5.85 -3.03
C ALA A 97 -3.26 -6.99 -2.17
N CYS A 98 -4.55 -7.27 -2.32
CA CYS A 98 -5.19 -8.38 -1.63
C CYS A 98 -4.64 -9.74 -2.07
N ASP A 99 -4.47 -9.95 -3.37
CA ASP A 99 -3.92 -11.21 -3.91
C ASP A 99 -2.49 -11.44 -3.42
N GLU A 100 -1.63 -10.42 -3.44
CA GLU A 100 -0.24 -10.52 -3.00
C GLU A 100 -0.08 -10.68 -1.48
N LEU A 101 -1.04 -10.18 -0.70
CA LEU A 101 -1.04 -10.27 0.76
C LEU A 101 -1.83 -11.46 1.30
N GLY A 102 -2.54 -12.21 0.43
CA GLY A 102 -3.40 -13.31 0.86
C GLY A 102 -4.67 -12.87 1.59
N ILE A 103 -5.21 -11.68 1.26
CA ILE A 103 -6.44 -11.13 1.82
C ILE A 103 -7.60 -11.41 0.85
N ALA A 104 -8.73 -11.90 1.34
CA ALA A 104 -9.91 -12.07 0.49
C ALA A 104 -10.45 -10.70 0.03
N HIS A 105 -10.90 -10.60 -1.24
CA HIS A 105 -11.47 -9.36 -1.77
C HIS A 105 -12.75 -8.92 -1.05
N ASP A 106 -13.46 -9.86 -0.41
CA ASP A 106 -14.65 -9.68 0.40
C ASP A 106 -14.41 -9.99 1.89
N ASP A 107 -13.18 -9.78 2.36
CA ASP A 107 -12.80 -10.06 3.74
C ASP A 107 -13.76 -9.37 4.74
N VAL A 108 -14.27 -10.14 5.67
CA VAL A 108 -15.30 -9.71 6.63
C VAL A 108 -14.82 -8.58 7.56
N ARG A 109 -13.50 -8.40 7.72
CA ARG A 109 -12.90 -7.30 8.47
C ARG A 109 -13.03 -5.96 7.75
N GLY A 110 -13.36 -5.98 6.44
CA GLY A 110 -13.31 -4.82 5.57
C GLY A 110 -11.89 -4.47 5.14
N LEU A 111 -11.77 -3.82 3.98
CA LEU A 111 -10.48 -3.49 3.37
C LEU A 111 -10.05 -2.03 3.61
N THR A 112 -10.80 -1.27 4.41
CA THR A 112 -10.52 0.14 4.66
C THR A 112 -11.11 0.61 5.99
N VAL A 113 -10.38 1.47 6.69
CA VAL A 113 -10.88 2.18 7.89
C VAL A 113 -11.34 3.60 7.55
N THR A 114 -10.98 4.13 6.38
CA THR A 114 -11.36 5.48 5.94
C THR A 114 -12.62 5.49 5.06
N GLY A 115 -12.90 4.40 4.37
CA GLY A 115 -13.88 4.30 3.28
C GLY A 115 -13.21 4.34 1.89
N GLY A 116 -11.90 4.52 1.80
CA GLY A 116 -11.10 4.49 0.58
C GLY A 116 -11.12 5.80 -0.22
N LEU A 117 -10.19 5.94 -1.16
CA LEU A 117 -9.99 7.17 -1.94
C LEU A 117 -11.22 7.63 -2.75
N PRO A 118 -12.12 6.75 -3.22
CA PRO A 118 -13.32 7.17 -3.94
C PRO A 118 -14.37 7.89 -3.07
N TYR A 119 -14.39 7.65 -1.76
CA TYR A 119 -15.41 8.14 -0.85
C TYR A 119 -14.85 9.09 0.22
N PHE A 120 -13.75 8.72 0.83
CA PHE A 120 -13.06 9.56 1.82
C PHE A 120 -12.40 10.78 1.16
N GLY A 121 -11.80 10.58 0.00
CA GLY A 121 -11.03 11.54 -0.76
C GLY A 121 -9.61 11.08 -1.01
N GLY A 122 -9.07 11.46 -2.17
CA GLY A 122 -7.72 11.13 -2.61
C GLY A 122 -6.82 12.36 -2.70
N PRO A 123 -6.30 12.89 -1.57
CA PRO A 123 -5.52 14.12 -1.52
C PRO A 123 -4.07 13.93 -2.03
N GLY A 124 -3.89 13.25 -3.16
CA GLY A 124 -2.58 12.99 -3.75
C GLY A 124 -1.65 12.22 -2.79
N ASN A 125 -0.49 12.75 -2.52
CA ASN A 125 0.52 12.09 -1.68
C ASN A 125 0.19 12.05 -0.17
N ASN A 126 -0.94 12.63 0.25
CA ASN A 126 -1.29 12.77 1.66
C ASN A 126 -2.33 11.73 2.14
N TYR A 127 -2.89 10.91 1.26
CA TYR A 127 -3.93 9.95 1.67
C TYR A 127 -3.49 9.04 2.80
N VAL A 128 -2.31 8.43 2.70
CA VAL A 128 -1.84 7.46 3.70
C VAL A 128 -1.62 8.10 5.07
N THR A 129 -1.25 9.38 5.15
CA THR A 129 -1.21 10.11 6.43
C THR A 129 -2.60 10.18 7.07
N HIS A 130 -3.66 10.35 6.28
CA HIS A 130 -5.04 10.28 6.77
C HIS A 130 -5.41 8.86 7.23
N SER A 131 -5.03 7.83 6.46
CA SER A 131 -5.25 6.43 6.84
C SER A 131 -4.57 6.10 8.17
N ILE A 132 -3.32 6.54 8.35
CA ILE A 132 -2.60 6.35 9.62
C ILE A 132 -3.35 7.07 10.75
N ALA A 133 -3.73 8.33 10.58
CA ALA A 133 -4.44 9.08 11.61
C ALA A 133 -5.78 8.42 11.98
N THR A 134 -6.54 7.95 10.99
CA THR A 134 -7.80 7.21 11.22
C THR A 134 -7.54 5.89 11.95
N MET A 135 -6.54 5.12 11.51
CA MET A 135 -6.16 3.86 12.16
C MET A 135 -5.75 4.08 13.61
N MET A 136 -5.04 5.18 13.93
CA MET A 136 -4.69 5.54 15.31
C MET A 136 -5.94 5.67 16.19
N ASP A 137 -6.99 6.31 15.69
CA ASP A 137 -8.23 6.49 16.44
C ASP A 137 -9.02 5.19 16.57
N VAL A 138 -9.06 4.36 15.50
CA VAL A 138 -9.65 3.01 15.54
C VAL A 138 -8.97 2.15 16.60
N LEU A 139 -7.65 2.06 16.59
CA LEU A 139 -6.88 1.24 17.53
C LEU A 139 -6.96 1.75 18.98
N ARG A 140 -7.08 3.06 19.19
CA ARG A 140 -7.33 3.63 20.52
C ARG A 140 -8.73 3.30 21.04
N GLY A 141 -9.70 3.18 20.13
CA GLY A 141 -11.07 2.77 20.44
C GLY A 141 -11.21 1.26 20.72
N ASP A 142 -10.29 0.45 20.21
CA ASP A 142 -10.25 -1.01 20.39
C ASP A 142 -8.83 -1.48 20.75
N PRO A 143 -8.39 -1.23 22.00
CA PRO A 143 -7.01 -1.50 22.42
C PRO A 143 -6.61 -2.96 22.30
N GLY A 144 -5.35 -3.20 21.92
CA GLY A 144 -4.77 -4.54 21.77
C GLY A 144 -4.94 -5.11 20.37
N LYS A 145 -5.71 -4.46 19.51
CA LYS A 145 -5.92 -4.85 18.12
C LYS A 145 -4.77 -4.41 17.21
N PHE A 146 -4.66 -5.09 16.04
CA PHE A 146 -3.65 -4.82 15.04
C PHE A 146 -4.27 -4.28 13.75
N GLY A 147 -3.66 -3.25 13.19
CA GLY A 147 -4.06 -2.66 11.92
C GLY A 147 -2.91 -2.64 10.91
N LEU A 148 -3.20 -3.03 9.67
CA LEU A 148 -2.27 -3.02 8.56
C LEU A 148 -2.70 -1.97 7.54
N LEU A 149 -1.75 -1.12 7.15
CA LEU A 149 -1.92 -0.10 6.12
C LEU A 149 -0.92 -0.34 5.00
N ASN A 150 -1.38 -0.30 3.74
CA ASN A 150 -0.47 -0.24 2.61
C ASN A 150 -0.59 1.08 1.86
N ALA A 151 0.52 1.55 1.34
CA ALA A 151 0.62 2.71 0.46
C ALA A 151 0.99 2.28 -0.94
N ASN A 152 0.46 2.99 -1.92
CA ASN A 152 0.80 2.80 -3.33
C ASN A 152 1.04 4.15 -3.99
N GLY A 153 2.02 4.21 -4.87
CA GLY A 153 2.30 5.39 -5.66
C GLY A 153 2.66 5.03 -7.10
N TRP A 154 2.42 5.99 -8.01
CA TRP A 154 2.64 5.81 -9.44
C TRP A 154 1.72 4.73 -10.03
N PHE A 155 2.19 3.96 -10.97
CA PHE A 155 1.45 2.87 -11.64
C PHE A 155 1.66 1.52 -10.92
N ILE A 156 1.26 1.41 -9.64
CA ILE A 156 1.59 0.26 -8.78
C ILE A 156 3.11 0.04 -8.83
N THR A 157 3.87 1.08 -8.46
CA THR A 157 5.33 1.07 -8.62
C THR A 157 6.05 1.23 -7.30
N LYS A 158 5.58 2.14 -6.43
CA LYS A 158 6.19 2.44 -5.13
C LYS A 158 5.24 2.00 -4.03
N HIS A 159 5.74 1.24 -3.09
CA HIS A 159 4.92 0.69 -2.03
C HIS A 159 5.57 0.89 -0.67
N SER A 160 4.74 1.06 0.34
CA SER A 160 5.13 1.09 1.74
C SER A 160 4.02 0.46 2.58
N MET A 161 4.39 -0.18 3.68
CA MET A 161 3.46 -0.82 4.60
C MET A 161 3.81 -0.49 6.04
N GLY A 162 2.79 -0.38 6.88
CA GLY A 162 2.93 -0.24 8.31
C GLY A 162 1.91 -1.11 9.06
N ILE A 163 2.36 -1.74 10.14
CA ILE A 163 1.54 -2.54 11.05
C ILE A 163 1.56 -1.86 12.41
N TYR A 164 0.39 -1.56 12.93
CA TYR A 164 0.19 -0.73 14.11
C TYR A 164 -0.65 -1.43 15.18
N SER A 165 -0.38 -1.13 16.45
CA SER A 165 -1.19 -1.56 17.60
C SER A 165 -0.99 -0.61 18.79
N THR A 166 -1.95 -0.59 19.72
CA THR A 166 -1.76 0.03 21.03
C THR A 166 -0.92 -0.83 21.97
N THR A 167 -0.71 -2.12 21.63
CA THR A 167 0.19 -3.01 22.39
C THR A 167 1.64 -2.55 22.18
N PRO A 168 2.45 -2.39 23.24
CA PRO A 168 3.86 -2.08 23.06
C PRO A 168 4.61 -3.17 22.28
N VAL A 169 5.61 -2.75 21.50
CA VAL A 169 6.52 -3.69 20.83
C VAL A 169 7.41 -4.35 21.88
N GLU A 170 7.50 -5.67 21.83
CA GLU A 170 8.40 -6.44 22.66
C GLU A 170 9.77 -6.59 21.98
N GLY A 171 10.85 -6.47 22.76
CA GLY A 171 12.21 -6.63 22.26
C GLY A 171 12.74 -5.42 21.49
N GLU A 172 13.70 -5.66 20.58
CA GLU A 172 14.35 -4.62 19.79
C GLU A 172 13.55 -4.32 18.52
N TRP A 173 13.19 -3.07 18.32
CA TRP A 173 12.61 -2.62 17.05
C TRP A 173 13.70 -2.47 16.00
N ARG A 174 13.69 -3.37 15.00
CA ARG A 174 14.69 -3.36 13.93
C ARG A 174 14.04 -3.59 12.58
N ARG A 175 14.20 -2.60 11.71
CA ARG A 175 13.76 -2.70 10.31
C ARG A 175 14.89 -3.21 9.43
N GLU A 176 14.58 -4.17 8.55
CA GLU A 176 15.49 -4.58 7.48
C GLU A 176 15.60 -3.45 6.43
N PRO A 177 16.83 -3.05 6.02
CA PRO A 177 16.99 -2.04 4.98
C PRO A 177 16.41 -2.51 3.64
N PRO A 178 15.65 -1.67 2.90
CA PRO A 178 15.13 -2.04 1.58
C PRO A 178 16.20 -2.49 0.59
N ALA A 179 17.42 -1.95 0.70
CA ALA A 179 18.53 -2.33 -0.15
C ALA A 179 18.89 -3.84 -0.08
N ASP A 180 18.53 -4.51 1.04
CA ASP A 180 18.87 -5.92 1.24
C ASP A 180 17.95 -6.88 0.45
N TYR A 181 16.75 -6.42 0.04
CA TYR A 181 15.78 -7.23 -0.69
C TYR A 181 15.30 -6.63 -2.02
N GLN A 182 15.51 -5.34 -2.25
CA GLN A 182 15.01 -4.67 -3.46
C GLN A 182 15.57 -5.28 -4.75
N GLN A 183 16.85 -5.68 -4.76
CA GLN A 183 17.45 -6.25 -5.96
C GLN A 183 16.81 -7.57 -6.37
N ALA A 184 16.41 -8.40 -5.40
CA ALA A 184 15.73 -9.66 -5.69
C ALA A 184 14.38 -9.47 -6.41
N ILE A 185 13.68 -8.37 -6.12
CA ILE A 185 12.43 -7.99 -6.82
C ILE A 185 12.73 -7.63 -8.29
N LEU A 186 13.81 -6.89 -8.52
CA LEU A 186 14.20 -6.46 -9.87
C LEU A 186 14.75 -7.61 -10.72
N ASP A 187 15.29 -8.64 -10.08
CA ASP A 187 15.84 -9.82 -10.73
C ASP A 187 14.77 -10.90 -11.01
N GLU A 188 13.52 -10.70 -10.58
CA GLU A 188 12.43 -11.63 -10.95
C GLU A 188 12.30 -11.71 -12.48
N ALA A 189 11.91 -12.88 -12.97
CA ALA A 189 11.79 -13.11 -14.41
C ALA A 189 10.79 -12.13 -15.05
N HIS A 190 11.22 -11.44 -16.08
CA HIS A 190 10.38 -10.56 -16.89
C HIS A 190 10.75 -10.71 -18.37
N PRO A 191 9.82 -10.42 -19.31
CA PRO A 191 10.09 -10.56 -20.73
C PRO A 191 11.19 -9.60 -21.19
N PRO A 192 12.04 -10.00 -22.14
CA PRO A 192 13.03 -9.10 -22.70
C PRO A 192 12.33 -8.01 -23.52
N LEU A 193 12.73 -6.76 -23.30
CA LEU A 193 12.25 -5.62 -24.04
C LEU A 193 13.03 -5.47 -25.36
N THR A 194 12.34 -5.17 -26.48
CA THR A 194 12.97 -4.74 -27.70
C THR A 194 12.33 -3.44 -28.22
N GLU A 195 13.17 -2.46 -28.52
CA GLU A 195 12.73 -1.17 -29.08
C GLU A 195 12.56 -1.22 -30.61
N SER A 196 13.11 -2.25 -31.24
CA SER A 196 13.10 -2.40 -32.71
C SER A 196 12.62 -3.80 -33.12
N PRO A 197 11.35 -4.15 -32.85
CA PRO A 197 10.84 -5.45 -33.18
C PRO A 197 10.77 -5.66 -34.70
N SER A 198 11.06 -6.87 -35.16
CA SER A 198 10.92 -7.29 -36.56
C SER A 198 10.25 -8.64 -36.66
N GLY A 199 9.47 -8.87 -37.74
CA GLY A 199 8.76 -10.10 -37.97
C GLY A 199 7.31 -10.08 -37.44
N ARG A 200 6.76 -11.26 -37.18
CA ARG A 200 5.38 -11.42 -36.67
C ARG A 200 5.36 -11.31 -35.14
N ALA A 201 4.37 -10.59 -34.62
CA ALA A 201 4.12 -10.48 -33.19
C ALA A 201 2.63 -10.70 -32.91
N THR A 202 2.32 -11.03 -31.66
CA THR A 202 0.94 -11.13 -31.16
C THR A 202 0.71 -10.03 -30.14
N ILE A 203 -0.40 -9.32 -30.28
CA ILE A 203 -0.84 -8.36 -29.25
C ILE A 203 -1.33 -9.17 -28.07
N GLU A 204 -0.65 -9.06 -26.92
CA GLU A 204 -1.03 -9.74 -25.70
C GLU A 204 -2.06 -8.91 -24.92
N THR A 205 -1.82 -7.59 -24.81
CA THR A 205 -2.72 -6.63 -24.20
C THR A 205 -2.54 -5.26 -24.81
N TYR A 206 -3.49 -4.37 -24.58
CA TYR A 206 -3.38 -2.98 -24.99
C TYR A 206 -4.24 -2.08 -24.13
N THR A 207 -3.94 -0.81 -24.12
CA THR A 207 -4.82 0.23 -23.61
C THR A 207 -4.95 1.37 -24.61
N VAL A 208 -6.05 2.13 -24.52
CA VAL A 208 -6.30 3.28 -25.39
C VAL A 208 -6.43 4.54 -24.54
N LEU A 209 -5.59 5.51 -24.82
CA LEU A 209 -5.71 6.83 -24.22
C LEU A 209 -6.80 7.61 -24.94
N HIS A 210 -7.73 8.15 -24.18
CA HIS A 210 -8.83 8.96 -24.67
C HIS A 210 -8.67 10.41 -24.23
N GLY A 211 -8.69 11.32 -25.17
CA GLY A 211 -8.81 12.75 -24.89
C GLY A 211 -10.24 13.25 -25.03
N ARG A 212 -10.42 14.56 -25.00
CA ARG A 212 -11.75 15.18 -25.10
C ARG A 212 -12.48 14.88 -26.42
N LYS A 213 -11.75 14.56 -27.48
CA LYS A 213 -12.29 14.32 -28.84
C LYS A 213 -12.44 12.84 -29.20
N GLY A 214 -12.12 11.93 -28.28
CA GLY A 214 -12.18 10.48 -28.51
C GLY A 214 -10.82 9.79 -28.31
N ALA A 215 -10.64 8.61 -28.91
CA ALA A 215 -9.40 7.85 -28.86
C ALA A 215 -8.26 8.64 -29.51
N GLU A 216 -7.13 8.76 -28.81
CA GLU A 216 -5.96 9.52 -29.28
C GLU A 216 -4.77 8.61 -29.60
N ARG A 217 -4.50 7.62 -28.74
CA ARG A 217 -3.35 6.73 -28.87
C ARG A 217 -3.62 5.38 -28.20
N ALA A 218 -3.18 4.29 -28.83
CA ALA A 218 -3.05 2.98 -28.22
C ALA A 218 -1.61 2.78 -27.71
N LEU A 219 -1.49 2.07 -26.58
CA LEU A 219 -0.23 1.64 -26.00
C LEU A 219 -0.25 0.13 -25.91
#